data_ceb1bc64a03af437b22f27df85588f8e
#
_entry.id   ceb1bc64a03af437b22f27df85588f8e
#
_cell.length_a   1.000
_cell.length_b   1.000
_cell.length_c   1.000
_cell.angle_alpha   90.00
_cell.angle_beta   90.00
_cell.angle_gamma   90.00
#
_symmetry.space_group_name_H-M   'P 1'
#
loop_
_entity.id
_entity.type
_entity.pdbx_description
1 polymer ?
#
loop_
_entity_poly.entity_id
_entity_poly.type
_entity_poly.pdbx_seq_one_letter_code
_entity_poly.pdbx_strand_id
1 'polypeptide(L)'
;MSRYFEKTGRLIAGVLLFCGLLLTLIWAGIVRQLAQEKRAHIEAAVAHNANLAVSLEQYAVRTIRNADALLQLVRLEYARSGDAIDLPRLLAAGVIDTQNVSGVAIIDTGGRLLRHNILRYNEKAHTFSDREYFTWHRLREQGLYLSTPFLSRTLSKTAVALSRRISRPDGSFGGVVVVQLEPHAFLRFYSNASLRDNDLISLIAPNGITYARRKGRRESWGEDISKSPLFGHVARRPIGHYFARDAIHGIPTWFAYRRLADYPVIATVGASESDILAEHHATARREYRFGSIITVLVLLFGSLVVIVLLQRRRSLERIRASERRLVEEEERYQQQLTKQIIGAQEQEREAIGRELHDNVNQVLTSVKLYLDMAVAEPPQAPTLLPRAIRHVQDCISEIRNLSRALSAPTLGTRSLVDSINALIDMVTSSSGLPVRFTHQHYRTLLPKEQKLAFYRILQEALNNVVRHSGATEVQIDLAQSEQHTTLTVRDNGTGFDPRAGGSGVGLSNIRSRARVLGGSTRVETKPGAGTTLTVKLPLP
;
A
#
# COMPACT_ATOMS: atom_id res chain seq x y z
N MET A 1 -12.34 -17.88 19.76
CA MET A 1 -11.70 -16.56 19.80
C MET A 1 -10.26 -16.55 19.26
N SER A 2 -9.37 -17.42 19.71
CA SER A 2 -7.96 -17.54 19.30
C SER A 2 -7.74 -17.63 17.79
N ARG A 3 -8.45 -18.47 17.07
CA ARG A 3 -8.26 -18.71 15.61
C ARG A 3 -8.44 -17.49 14.69
N TYR A 4 -9.31 -16.52 15.02
CA TYR A 4 -9.52 -15.34 14.17
C TYR A 4 -8.46 -14.27 14.39
N PHE A 5 -8.00 -14.10 15.64
CA PHE A 5 -6.88 -13.21 15.99
C PHE A 5 -5.58 -13.69 15.32
N GLU A 6 -5.37 -14.99 15.34
CA GLU A 6 -4.25 -15.66 14.67
C GLU A 6 -4.30 -15.47 13.14
N LYS A 7 -5.49 -15.57 12.53
CA LYS A 7 -5.67 -15.30 11.08
C LYS A 7 -5.32 -13.87 10.68
N THR A 8 -5.79 -12.85 11.41
CA THR A 8 -5.48 -11.45 11.08
C THR A 8 -4.00 -11.14 11.28
N GLY A 9 -3.38 -11.67 12.33
CA GLY A 9 -1.94 -11.56 12.55
C GLY A 9 -1.12 -12.20 11.44
N ARG A 10 -1.50 -13.40 10.99
CA ARG A 10 -0.86 -14.09 9.85
C ARG A 10 -1.02 -13.33 8.54
N LEU A 11 -2.16 -12.68 8.29
CA LEU A 11 -2.38 -11.85 7.10
C LEU A 11 -1.49 -10.61 7.12
N ILE A 12 -1.37 -9.91 8.26
CA ILE A 12 -0.48 -8.76 8.40
C ILE A 12 0.97 -9.18 8.19
N ALA A 13 1.41 -10.28 8.81
CA ALA A 13 2.75 -10.82 8.60
C ALA A 13 3.00 -11.19 7.13
N GLY A 14 2.01 -11.78 6.46
CA GLY A 14 2.07 -12.08 5.03
C GLY A 14 2.22 -10.84 4.14
N VAL A 15 1.48 -9.77 4.42
CA VAL A 15 1.60 -8.50 3.71
C VAL A 15 2.99 -7.89 3.89
N LEU A 16 3.49 -7.85 5.13
CA LEU A 16 4.82 -7.30 5.42
C LEU A 16 5.93 -8.12 4.74
N LEU A 17 5.83 -9.45 4.79
CA LEU A 17 6.78 -10.34 4.12
C LEU A 17 6.74 -10.18 2.61
N PHE A 18 5.56 -10.06 2.02
CA PHE A 18 5.39 -9.82 0.59
C PHE A 18 6.00 -8.48 0.15
N CYS A 19 5.70 -7.39 0.88
CA CYS A 19 6.29 -6.08 0.62
C CYS A 19 7.83 -6.11 0.74
N GLY A 20 8.36 -6.77 1.78
CA GLY A 20 9.80 -6.93 1.98
C GLY A 20 10.46 -7.71 0.84
N LEU A 21 9.89 -8.83 0.43
CA LEU A 21 10.38 -9.63 -0.70
C LEU A 21 10.36 -8.83 -2.01
N LEU A 22 9.24 -8.14 -2.29
CA LEU A 22 9.08 -7.31 -3.49
C LEU A 22 10.14 -6.21 -3.54
N LEU A 23 10.36 -5.49 -2.44
CA LEU A 23 11.39 -4.45 -2.36
C LEU A 23 12.79 -5.03 -2.56
N THR A 24 13.08 -6.17 -1.95
CA THR A 24 14.38 -6.85 -2.11
C THR A 24 14.65 -7.21 -3.56
N LEU A 25 13.65 -7.76 -4.27
CA LEU A 25 13.78 -8.12 -5.68
C LEU A 25 13.98 -6.89 -6.57
N ILE A 26 13.24 -5.80 -6.34
CA ILE A 26 13.37 -4.55 -7.10
C ILE A 26 14.78 -3.97 -6.92
N TRP A 27 15.25 -3.82 -5.67
CA TRP A 27 16.57 -3.25 -5.40
C TRP A 27 17.71 -4.15 -5.88
N ALA A 28 17.58 -5.47 -5.74
CA ALA A 28 18.54 -6.42 -6.30
C ALA A 28 18.61 -6.31 -7.83
N GLY A 29 17.48 -6.14 -8.50
CA GLY A 29 17.40 -5.90 -9.95
C GLY A 29 18.12 -4.61 -10.35
N ILE A 30 17.81 -3.48 -9.72
CA ILE A 30 18.44 -2.17 -9.97
C ILE A 30 19.95 -2.23 -9.78
N VAL A 31 20.41 -2.76 -8.62
CA VAL A 31 21.85 -2.86 -8.33
C VAL A 31 22.57 -3.74 -9.33
N ARG A 32 21.97 -4.89 -9.69
CA ARG A 32 22.55 -5.80 -10.69
C ARG A 32 22.64 -5.16 -12.07
N GLN A 33 21.58 -4.49 -12.51
CA GLN A 33 21.55 -3.80 -13.80
C GLN A 33 22.62 -2.71 -13.86
N LEU A 34 22.69 -1.83 -12.84
CA LEU A 34 23.68 -0.76 -12.78
C LEU A 34 25.12 -1.29 -12.74
N ALA A 35 25.36 -2.42 -12.07
CA ALA A 35 26.68 -3.06 -12.06
C ALA A 35 27.06 -3.62 -13.44
N GLN A 36 26.11 -4.17 -14.18
CA GLN A 36 26.32 -4.63 -15.56
C GLN A 36 26.61 -3.48 -16.53
N GLU A 37 25.81 -2.41 -16.46
CA GLU A 37 26.01 -1.18 -17.26
C GLU A 37 27.40 -0.57 -16.99
N LYS A 38 27.77 -0.43 -15.72
CA LYS A 38 29.11 0.07 -15.36
C LYS A 38 30.22 -0.74 -16.03
N ARG A 39 30.16 -2.06 -15.99
CA ARG A 39 31.14 -2.95 -16.64
C ARG A 39 31.14 -2.76 -18.14
N ALA A 40 29.96 -2.72 -18.77
CA ALA A 40 29.85 -2.54 -20.21
C ALA A 40 30.44 -1.21 -20.69
N HIS A 41 30.22 -0.11 -19.96
CA HIS A 41 30.82 1.19 -20.28
C HIS A 41 32.35 1.16 -20.18
N ILE A 42 32.93 0.51 -19.16
CA ILE A 42 34.38 0.37 -19.01
C ILE A 42 34.94 -0.50 -20.15
N GLU A 43 34.36 -1.65 -20.43
CA GLU A 43 34.81 -2.55 -21.48
C GLU A 43 34.77 -1.88 -22.87
N ALA A 44 33.67 -1.16 -23.17
CA ALA A 44 33.55 -0.40 -24.40
C ALA A 44 34.63 0.69 -24.52
N ALA A 45 34.90 1.42 -23.43
CA ALA A 45 35.94 2.45 -23.40
C ALA A 45 37.34 1.84 -23.58
N VAL A 46 37.63 0.72 -22.92
CA VAL A 46 38.90 0.01 -23.08
C VAL A 46 39.08 -0.48 -24.51
N ALA A 47 38.05 -1.06 -25.13
CA ALA A 47 38.08 -1.48 -26.52
C ALA A 47 38.28 -0.30 -27.49
N HIS A 48 37.59 0.83 -27.23
CA HIS A 48 37.79 2.06 -28.01
C HIS A 48 39.22 2.60 -27.89
N ASN A 49 39.75 2.68 -26.67
CA ASN A 49 41.13 3.12 -26.45
C ASN A 49 42.15 2.17 -27.12
N ALA A 50 41.89 0.86 -27.12
CA ALA A 50 42.73 -0.11 -27.79
C ALA A 50 42.76 0.13 -29.32
N ASN A 51 41.62 0.41 -29.94
CA ASN A 51 41.54 0.75 -31.36
C ASN A 51 42.26 2.06 -31.68
N LEU A 52 42.11 3.07 -30.85
CA LEU A 52 42.84 4.34 -30.98
C LEU A 52 44.35 4.14 -30.82
N ALA A 53 44.79 3.26 -29.90
CA ALA A 53 46.18 2.94 -29.72
C ALA A 53 46.79 2.23 -30.97
N VAL A 54 46.01 1.39 -31.67
CA VAL A 54 46.42 0.82 -32.97
C VAL A 54 46.63 1.94 -33.99
N SER A 55 45.67 2.86 -34.10
CA SER A 55 45.77 3.98 -35.05
C SER A 55 46.95 4.90 -34.72
N LEU A 56 47.21 5.14 -33.43
CA LEU A 56 48.37 5.91 -32.95
C LEU A 56 49.69 5.23 -33.32
N GLU A 57 49.79 3.91 -33.08
CA GLU A 57 50.95 3.10 -33.46
C GLU A 57 51.20 3.22 -34.98
N GLN A 58 50.21 2.97 -35.81
CA GLN A 58 50.32 3.03 -37.27
C GLN A 58 50.78 4.40 -37.76
N TYR A 59 50.19 5.48 -37.18
CA TYR A 59 50.56 6.83 -37.54
C TYR A 59 52.01 7.17 -37.11
N ALA A 60 52.40 6.79 -35.90
CA ALA A 60 53.76 6.98 -35.40
C ALA A 60 54.79 6.22 -36.27
N VAL A 61 54.48 4.94 -36.58
CA VAL A 61 55.36 4.12 -37.48
C VAL A 61 55.49 4.77 -38.85
N ARG A 62 54.40 5.25 -39.44
CA ARG A 62 54.43 5.94 -40.73
C ARG A 62 55.24 7.23 -40.67
N THR A 63 55.08 8.03 -39.61
CA THR A 63 55.83 9.26 -39.43
C THR A 63 57.32 9.00 -39.29
N ILE A 64 57.73 7.99 -38.51
CA ILE A 64 59.10 7.60 -38.34
C ILE A 64 59.68 7.01 -39.63
N ARG A 65 58.93 6.16 -40.34
CA ARG A 65 59.37 5.57 -41.64
C ARG A 65 59.60 6.64 -42.70
N ASN A 66 58.71 7.63 -42.80
CA ASN A 66 58.89 8.73 -43.74
C ASN A 66 60.14 9.55 -43.43
N ALA A 67 60.37 9.85 -42.16
CA ALA A 67 61.61 10.55 -41.74
C ALA A 67 62.86 9.70 -42.01
N ASP A 68 62.78 8.39 -41.76
CA ASP A 68 63.91 7.48 -42.01
C ASP A 68 64.22 7.33 -43.54
N ALA A 69 63.16 7.24 -44.37
CA ALA A 69 63.35 7.21 -45.83
C ALA A 69 64.02 8.50 -46.33
N LEU A 70 63.67 9.65 -45.75
CA LEU A 70 64.32 10.92 -46.05
C LEU A 70 65.79 10.91 -45.62
N LEU A 71 66.10 10.40 -44.42
CA LEU A 71 67.49 10.23 -43.94
C LEU A 71 68.31 9.36 -44.92
N GLN A 72 67.75 8.26 -45.38
CA GLN A 72 68.41 7.38 -46.32
C GLN A 72 68.61 8.03 -47.69
N LEU A 73 67.62 8.74 -48.21
CA LEU A 73 67.75 9.51 -49.46
C LEU A 73 68.85 10.55 -49.39
N VAL A 74 68.82 11.38 -48.32
CA VAL A 74 69.86 12.41 -48.11
C VAL A 74 71.25 11.78 -47.96
N ARG A 75 71.37 10.67 -47.26
CA ARG A 75 72.64 9.93 -47.10
C ARG A 75 73.16 9.42 -48.44
N LEU A 76 72.30 8.85 -49.28
CA LEU A 76 72.67 8.33 -50.61
C LEU A 76 73.14 9.49 -51.52
N GLU A 77 72.38 10.60 -51.51
CA GLU A 77 72.72 11.73 -52.36
C GLU A 77 73.99 12.44 -51.87
N TYR A 78 74.22 12.54 -50.55
CA TYR A 78 75.48 13.03 -50.01
C TYR A 78 76.67 12.15 -50.36
N ALA A 79 76.49 10.82 -50.38
CA ALA A 79 77.53 9.89 -50.83
C ALA A 79 77.89 10.05 -52.31
N ARG A 80 76.96 10.53 -53.13
CA ARG A 80 77.14 10.81 -54.54
C ARG A 80 77.81 12.14 -54.82
N SER A 81 77.21 13.22 -54.17
CA SER A 81 77.49 14.62 -54.53
C SER A 81 78.48 15.29 -53.56
N GLY A 82 78.74 14.66 -52.43
CA GLY A 82 79.54 15.25 -51.36
C GLY A 82 78.94 16.60 -50.91
N ASP A 83 79.80 17.55 -50.71
CA ASP A 83 79.41 18.92 -50.28
C ASP A 83 78.60 19.71 -51.34
N ALA A 84 78.46 19.19 -52.57
CA ALA A 84 77.66 19.79 -53.63
C ALA A 84 76.16 19.50 -53.53
N ILE A 85 75.74 18.72 -52.51
CA ILE A 85 74.32 18.41 -52.29
C ILE A 85 73.46 19.66 -52.10
N ASP A 86 72.40 19.75 -52.92
CA ASP A 86 71.36 20.79 -52.78
C ASP A 86 70.13 20.23 -52.05
N LEU A 87 70.13 20.35 -50.70
CA LEU A 87 69.05 19.85 -49.85
C LEU A 87 67.69 20.55 -50.13
N PRO A 88 67.63 21.87 -50.34
CA PRO A 88 66.38 22.54 -50.73
C PRO A 88 65.76 21.95 -52.00
N ARG A 89 66.54 21.74 -53.02
CA ARG A 89 66.08 21.15 -54.28
C ARG A 89 65.63 19.70 -54.13
N LEU A 90 66.37 18.90 -53.35
CA LEU A 90 66.05 17.49 -53.05
C LEU A 90 64.69 17.40 -52.32
N LEU A 91 64.44 18.27 -51.38
CA LEU A 91 63.18 18.30 -50.62
C LEU A 91 62.01 18.85 -51.48
N ALA A 92 62.26 19.83 -52.35
CA ALA A 92 61.28 20.36 -53.26
C ALA A 92 60.84 19.39 -54.37
N ALA A 93 61.64 18.34 -54.67
CA ALA A 93 61.29 17.33 -55.64
C ALA A 93 60.06 16.46 -55.27
N GLY A 94 59.52 16.60 -54.04
CA GLY A 94 58.28 16.01 -53.61
C GLY A 94 58.27 14.48 -53.51
N VAL A 95 59.42 13.81 -53.62
CA VAL A 95 59.56 12.33 -53.57
C VAL A 95 59.17 11.79 -52.19
N ILE A 96 59.29 12.56 -51.15
CA ILE A 96 58.94 12.20 -49.78
C ILE A 96 58.07 13.29 -49.15
N ASP A 97 57.06 12.86 -48.42
CA ASP A 97 56.19 13.78 -47.67
C ASP A 97 57.01 14.47 -46.54
N THR A 98 57.27 15.73 -46.72
CA THR A 98 58.05 16.56 -45.79
C THR A 98 57.19 17.43 -44.87
N GLN A 99 55.84 17.27 -44.90
CA GLN A 99 54.93 18.12 -44.13
C GLN A 99 55.19 18.12 -42.61
N ASN A 100 55.75 17.03 -42.09
CA ASN A 100 56.10 16.86 -40.68
C ASN A 100 57.55 17.17 -40.38
N VAL A 101 58.37 17.52 -41.38
CA VAL A 101 59.81 17.74 -41.23
C VAL A 101 60.09 19.21 -41.04
N SER A 102 60.67 19.59 -39.90
CA SER A 102 61.02 20.97 -39.55
C SER A 102 62.43 21.35 -39.97
N GLY A 103 63.28 20.36 -40.16
CA GLY A 103 64.64 20.59 -40.63
C GLY A 103 65.40 19.33 -40.98
N VAL A 104 66.27 19.43 -41.98
CA VAL A 104 67.23 18.39 -42.36
C VAL A 104 68.62 19.01 -42.30
N ALA A 105 69.57 18.26 -41.75
CA ALA A 105 70.94 18.72 -41.57
C ALA A 105 71.95 17.58 -41.82
N ILE A 106 73.10 17.93 -42.35
CA ILE A 106 74.29 17.07 -42.44
C ILE A 106 75.36 17.66 -41.53
N ILE A 107 75.90 16.84 -40.67
CA ILE A 107 76.90 17.22 -39.65
C ILE A 107 78.18 16.42 -39.93
N ASP A 108 79.32 17.07 -39.94
CA ASP A 108 80.63 16.49 -40.21
C ASP A 108 81.15 15.65 -39.02
N THR A 109 82.32 15.05 -39.20
CA THR A 109 83.01 14.24 -38.18
C THR A 109 83.40 15.00 -36.94
N GLY A 110 83.58 16.32 -37.03
CA GLY A 110 83.86 17.23 -35.92
C GLY A 110 82.60 17.77 -35.21
N GLY A 111 81.46 17.47 -35.72
CA GLY A 111 80.21 17.99 -35.18
C GLY A 111 79.81 19.36 -35.75
N ARG A 112 80.41 19.82 -36.83
CA ARG A 112 80.05 21.07 -37.49
C ARG A 112 78.92 20.84 -38.51
N LEU A 113 78.08 21.84 -38.68
CA LEU A 113 76.98 21.83 -39.64
C LEU A 113 77.56 22.05 -41.06
N LEU A 114 77.38 21.05 -41.95
CA LEU A 114 77.84 21.14 -43.35
C LEU A 114 76.75 21.69 -44.25
N ARG A 115 75.57 21.14 -44.20
CA ARG A 115 74.44 21.51 -45.05
C ARG A 115 73.13 21.43 -44.29
N HIS A 116 72.17 22.29 -44.60
CA HIS A 116 70.85 22.30 -44.01
C HIS A 116 69.82 22.95 -44.93
N ASN A 117 68.52 22.69 -44.68
CA ASN A 117 67.39 23.35 -45.35
C ASN A 117 66.67 24.34 -44.44
N ILE A 118 67.24 24.70 -43.29
CA ILE A 118 66.60 25.51 -42.27
C ILE A 118 66.60 26.97 -42.68
N LEU A 119 65.43 27.56 -42.94
CA LEU A 119 65.28 28.94 -43.43
C LEU A 119 65.74 30.02 -42.40
N ARG A 120 65.64 29.74 -41.12
CA ARG A 120 66.03 30.66 -40.04
C ARG A 120 67.06 30.00 -39.14
N TYR A 121 68.24 29.78 -39.68
CA TYR A 121 69.33 29.16 -38.94
C TYR A 121 69.93 30.18 -37.89
N ASN A 122 70.13 29.68 -36.68
CA ASN A 122 70.83 30.47 -35.64
C ASN A 122 72.35 30.20 -35.79
N GLU A 123 73.07 31.14 -36.38
CA GLU A 123 74.48 31.09 -36.66
C GLU A 123 75.39 30.91 -35.41
N LYS A 124 74.85 31.18 -34.22
CA LYS A 124 75.59 30.98 -32.94
C LYS A 124 75.73 29.49 -32.57
N ALA A 125 75.13 28.58 -33.28
CA ALA A 125 75.24 27.13 -33.02
C ALA A 125 76.44 26.53 -33.71
N HIS A 126 77.62 26.63 -33.11
CA HIS A 126 78.88 26.26 -33.71
C HIS A 126 79.22 24.76 -33.75
N THR A 127 78.65 23.95 -32.85
CA THR A 127 78.92 22.49 -32.82
C THR A 127 77.73 21.69 -32.32
N PHE A 128 77.63 20.43 -32.77
CA PHE A 128 76.62 19.44 -32.39
C PHE A 128 77.29 18.15 -31.86
N SER A 129 78.61 18.15 -31.59
CA SER A 129 79.38 17.00 -31.13
C SER A 129 78.97 16.51 -29.72
N ASP A 130 78.32 17.37 -28.93
CA ASP A 130 77.73 17.10 -27.61
C ASP A 130 76.34 16.49 -27.67
N ARG A 131 75.70 16.44 -28.82
CA ARG A 131 74.36 15.88 -28.97
C ARG A 131 74.36 14.37 -28.88
N GLU A 132 73.35 13.79 -28.18
CA GLU A 132 73.22 12.33 -28.00
C GLU A 132 73.24 11.58 -29.33
N TYR A 133 72.50 12.08 -30.33
CA TYR A 133 72.45 11.45 -31.65
C TYR A 133 73.81 11.41 -32.35
N PHE A 134 74.69 12.41 -32.11
CA PHE A 134 76.02 12.48 -32.67
C PHE A 134 76.95 11.50 -31.95
N THR A 135 76.98 11.53 -30.61
CA THR A 135 77.82 10.63 -29.79
C THR A 135 77.44 9.17 -30.00
N TRP A 136 76.11 8.89 -30.15
CA TRP A 136 75.63 7.52 -30.41
C TRP A 136 76.15 6.98 -31.73
N HIS A 137 76.09 7.76 -32.84
CA HIS A 137 76.54 7.33 -34.18
C HIS A 137 78.06 7.27 -34.29
N ARG A 138 78.80 8.05 -33.51
CA ARG A 138 80.25 7.98 -33.45
C ARG A 138 80.72 6.63 -32.91
N LEU A 139 79.94 6.03 -32.01
CA LEU A 139 80.26 4.78 -31.32
C LEU A 139 79.66 3.53 -31.96
N ARG A 140 78.63 3.71 -32.81
CA ARG A 140 77.85 2.59 -33.41
C ARG A 140 77.76 2.74 -34.92
N GLU A 141 77.97 1.62 -35.62
CA GLU A 141 78.05 1.65 -37.09
C GLU A 141 76.72 1.69 -37.82
N GLN A 142 75.66 1.15 -37.25
CA GLN A 142 74.36 0.98 -37.95
C GLN A 142 73.17 1.33 -37.06
N GLY A 143 72.07 1.69 -37.74
CA GLY A 143 70.74 1.89 -37.14
C GLY A 143 70.20 3.30 -37.24
N LEU A 144 68.94 3.42 -36.95
CA LEU A 144 68.23 4.68 -36.78
C LEU A 144 68.31 5.05 -35.31
N TYR A 145 68.69 6.27 -35.00
CA TYR A 145 68.57 6.84 -33.66
C TYR A 145 67.41 7.78 -33.57
N LEU A 146 66.58 7.68 -32.53
CA LEU A 146 65.45 8.53 -32.22
C LEU A 146 65.74 9.22 -30.86
N SER A 147 65.93 10.54 -30.86
CA SER A 147 66.20 11.30 -29.67
C SER A 147 64.95 11.57 -28.84
N THR A 148 65.11 11.72 -27.55
CA THR A 148 64.04 12.38 -26.73
C THR A 148 63.86 13.84 -27.16
N PRO A 149 62.70 14.48 -26.85
CA PRO A 149 62.50 15.90 -27.14
C PRO A 149 63.59 16.78 -26.53
N PHE A 150 64.13 17.66 -27.32
CA PHE A 150 65.17 18.61 -26.87
C PHE A 150 64.98 19.97 -27.52
N LEU A 151 65.51 21.01 -26.95
CA LEU A 151 65.57 22.34 -27.58
C LEU A 151 66.56 22.34 -28.73
N SER A 152 66.05 22.45 -29.95
CA SER A 152 66.91 22.51 -31.14
C SER A 152 67.62 23.86 -31.21
N ARG A 153 68.96 23.77 -31.36
CA ARG A 153 69.82 24.97 -31.54
C ARG A 153 69.57 25.64 -32.92
N THR A 154 69.15 24.82 -33.87
CA THR A 154 68.90 25.30 -35.26
C THR A 154 67.51 25.86 -35.46
N LEU A 155 66.49 25.29 -34.81
CA LEU A 155 65.10 25.71 -34.95
C LEU A 155 64.63 26.67 -33.85
N SER A 156 65.38 26.76 -32.75
CA SER A 156 64.97 27.51 -31.54
C SER A 156 63.59 27.02 -31.00
N LYS A 157 63.23 25.76 -31.28
CA LYS A 157 62.01 25.09 -30.87
C LYS A 157 62.32 23.69 -30.33
N THR A 158 61.39 23.12 -29.59
CA THR A 158 61.52 21.69 -29.21
C THR A 158 61.38 20.82 -30.43
N ALA A 159 62.30 19.89 -30.58
CA ALA A 159 62.34 18.93 -31.69
C ALA A 159 62.69 17.50 -31.17
N VAL A 160 62.24 16.54 -31.92
CA VAL A 160 62.70 15.14 -31.87
C VAL A 160 63.55 14.89 -33.07
N ALA A 161 64.81 14.45 -32.86
CA ALA A 161 65.73 14.15 -33.96
C ALA A 161 65.71 12.68 -34.29
N LEU A 162 65.58 12.40 -35.58
CA LEU A 162 65.89 11.13 -36.17
C LEU A 162 67.24 11.25 -36.92
N SER A 163 68.14 10.31 -36.74
CA SER A 163 69.47 10.44 -37.34
C SER A 163 70.01 9.08 -37.82
N ARG A 164 70.90 9.17 -38.83
CA ARG A 164 71.65 8.02 -39.33
C ARG A 164 73.13 8.40 -39.53
N ARG A 165 73.98 7.45 -39.26
CA ARG A 165 75.43 7.57 -39.52
C ARG A 165 75.70 7.69 -41.02
N ILE A 166 76.59 8.58 -41.37
CA ILE A 166 77.28 8.59 -42.64
C ILE A 166 78.58 7.80 -42.44
N SER A 167 78.78 6.75 -43.22
CA SER A 167 80.02 5.98 -43.23
C SER A 167 80.78 6.31 -44.49
N ARG A 168 82.10 6.49 -44.38
CA ARG A 168 82.99 6.63 -45.51
C ARG A 168 83.17 5.28 -46.20
N PRO A 169 83.77 5.22 -47.45
CA PRO A 169 84.01 3.95 -48.16
C PRO A 169 84.87 2.95 -47.39
N ASP A 170 85.71 3.43 -46.47
CA ASP A 170 86.55 2.62 -45.58
C ASP A 170 85.82 2.18 -44.27
N GLY A 171 84.53 2.45 -44.13
CA GLY A 171 83.72 2.14 -42.94
C GLY A 171 83.88 3.12 -41.81
N SER A 172 84.81 4.06 -41.89
CA SER A 172 85.03 5.05 -40.83
C SER A 172 83.86 6.03 -40.68
N PHE A 173 83.80 6.69 -39.52
CA PHE A 173 82.75 7.68 -39.23
C PHE A 173 82.90 8.89 -40.17
N GLY A 174 81.90 9.16 -40.99
CA GLY A 174 81.87 10.27 -41.96
C GLY A 174 80.96 11.44 -41.52
N GLY A 175 80.23 11.28 -40.45
CA GLY A 175 79.27 12.28 -39.98
C GLY A 175 77.89 11.71 -39.71
N VAL A 176 76.89 12.59 -39.61
CA VAL A 176 75.51 12.24 -39.27
C VAL A 176 74.53 13.04 -40.14
N VAL A 177 73.55 12.36 -40.71
CA VAL A 177 72.35 13.01 -41.25
C VAL A 177 71.28 13.03 -40.18
N VAL A 178 70.64 14.20 -39.99
CA VAL A 178 69.63 14.43 -38.98
C VAL A 178 68.37 15.00 -39.62
N VAL A 179 67.19 14.43 -39.29
CA VAL A 179 65.88 14.97 -39.59
C VAL A 179 65.25 15.39 -38.25
N GLN A 180 64.74 16.60 -38.16
CA GLN A 180 64.07 17.14 -36.98
C GLN A 180 62.57 17.26 -37.21
N LEU A 181 61.78 16.69 -36.29
CA LEU A 181 60.33 16.74 -36.26
C LEU A 181 59.92 17.54 -35.05
N GLU A 182 58.90 18.39 -35.14
CA GLU A 182 58.30 18.96 -33.96
C GLU A 182 57.43 17.90 -33.26
N PRO A 183 57.36 17.84 -31.93
CA PRO A 183 56.60 16.82 -31.21
C PRO A 183 55.14 16.69 -31.66
N HIS A 184 54.47 17.79 -32.01
CA HIS A 184 53.10 17.78 -32.48
C HIS A 184 52.90 16.97 -33.77
N ALA A 185 53.96 16.77 -34.58
CA ALA A 185 53.91 15.98 -35.79
C ALA A 185 53.44 14.54 -35.54
N PHE A 186 53.74 14.00 -34.37
CA PHE A 186 53.29 12.67 -33.95
C PHE A 186 51.81 12.64 -33.53
N LEU A 187 51.19 13.80 -33.29
CA LEU A 187 49.78 13.93 -32.81
C LEU A 187 48.85 14.54 -33.86
N ARG A 188 49.41 14.97 -35.01
CA ARG A 188 48.65 15.71 -36.05
C ARG A 188 47.41 14.95 -36.54
N PHE A 189 47.48 13.65 -36.62
CA PHE A 189 46.33 12.81 -36.98
C PHE A 189 45.14 13.03 -36.06
N TYR A 190 45.41 13.29 -34.77
CA TYR A 190 44.39 13.51 -33.75
C TYR A 190 43.99 14.97 -33.54
N SER A 191 44.52 15.92 -34.34
CA SER A 191 44.15 17.32 -34.23
C SER A 191 42.66 17.56 -34.44
N ASN A 192 42.05 16.76 -35.31
CA ASN A 192 40.61 16.80 -35.61
C ASN A 192 39.77 15.75 -34.87
N ALA A 193 40.39 14.93 -34.01
CA ALA A 193 39.64 13.95 -33.22
C ALA A 193 38.95 14.64 -32.04
N SER A 194 37.68 14.32 -31.86
CA SER A 194 36.87 14.78 -30.70
C SER A 194 37.29 14.05 -29.44
N LEU A 195 38.43 14.45 -28.86
CA LEU A 195 38.84 13.97 -27.54
C LEU A 195 38.06 14.71 -26.45
N ARG A 196 37.62 13.99 -25.43
CA ARG A 196 37.07 14.59 -24.21
C ARG A 196 38.18 15.31 -23.45
N ASP A 197 37.84 16.24 -22.57
CA ASP A 197 38.83 17.08 -21.87
C ASP A 197 39.88 16.30 -21.07
N ASN A 198 39.56 15.09 -20.62
CA ASN A 198 40.48 14.26 -19.87
C ASN A 198 41.02 13.05 -20.67
N ASP A 199 40.61 12.89 -21.92
CA ASP A 199 41.19 11.86 -22.77
C ASP A 199 42.66 12.16 -23.06
N LEU A 200 43.47 11.12 -23.06
CA LEU A 200 44.92 11.20 -23.15
C LEU A 200 45.43 10.35 -24.30
N ILE A 201 46.30 10.94 -25.11
CA ILE A 201 47.07 10.23 -26.11
C ILE A 201 48.55 10.58 -25.89
N SER A 202 49.43 9.56 -25.89
CA SER A 202 50.85 9.81 -25.64
C SER A 202 51.71 8.79 -26.39
N LEU A 203 52.85 9.27 -26.93
CA LEU A 203 53.96 8.47 -27.40
C LEU A 203 55.12 8.64 -26.42
N ILE A 204 55.67 7.53 -25.96
CA ILE A 204 56.60 7.51 -24.82
C ILE A 204 57.82 6.71 -25.21
N ALA A 205 59.01 7.22 -24.83
CA ALA A 205 60.26 6.50 -24.97
C ALA A 205 60.40 5.39 -23.90
N PRO A 206 61.20 4.35 -24.12
CA PRO A 206 61.43 3.28 -23.15
C PRO A 206 62.02 3.78 -21.81
N ASN A 207 62.71 4.91 -21.80
CA ASN A 207 63.25 5.55 -20.61
C ASN A 207 62.24 6.40 -19.84
N GLY A 208 60.98 6.46 -20.30
CA GLY A 208 59.90 7.16 -19.63
C GLY A 208 59.69 8.61 -20.06
N ILE A 209 60.49 9.14 -20.99
CA ILE A 209 60.29 10.50 -21.49
C ILE A 209 59.21 10.50 -22.59
N THR A 210 58.27 11.44 -22.49
CA THR A 210 57.20 11.57 -23.50
C THR A 210 57.73 12.25 -24.76
N TYR A 211 57.56 11.61 -25.94
CA TYR A 211 57.83 12.23 -27.22
C TYR A 211 56.79 13.31 -27.55
N ALA A 212 55.57 12.98 -27.37
CA ALA A 212 54.42 13.84 -27.57
C ALA A 212 53.25 13.34 -26.76
N ARG A 213 52.53 14.26 -26.16
CA ARG A 213 51.36 13.97 -25.36
C ARG A 213 50.26 14.98 -25.65
N ARG A 214 49.03 14.53 -25.70
CA ARG A 214 47.85 15.38 -25.80
C ARG A 214 46.84 14.95 -24.78
N LYS A 215 46.37 15.90 -23.97
CA LYS A 215 45.26 15.72 -23.04
C LYS A 215 44.14 16.72 -23.38
N GLY A 216 43.02 16.21 -23.82
CA GLY A 216 41.97 17.04 -24.40
C GLY A 216 42.51 17.91 -25.54
N ARG A 217 42.59 19.23 -25.33
CA ARG A 217 43.13 20.22 -26.30
C ARG A 217 44.58 20.63 -26.03
N ARG A 218 45.15 20.20 -24.92
CA ARG A 218 46.52 20.63 -24.55
C ARG A 218 47.54 19.61 -25.01
N GLU A 219 48.59 20.10 -25.67
CA GLU A 219 49.75 19.32 -26.08
C GLU A 219 50.90 19.61 -25.15
N SER A 220 51.72 18.60 -24.91
CA SER A 220 52.93 18.67 -24.10
C SER A 220 53.94 17.56 -24.51
N TRP A 221 55.18 17.69 -24.08
CA TRP A 221 56.26 16.77 -24.38
C TRP A 221 57.43 16.92 -23.41
N GLY A 222 58.26 15.89 -23.31
CA GLY A 222 59.45 15.90 -22.49
C GLY A 222 59.20 15.62 -21.01
N GLU A 223 57.98 15.25 -20.64
CA GLU A 223 57.66 14.85 -19.27
C GLU A 223 58.28 13.49 -18.94
N ASP A 224 58.83 13.38 -17.76
CA ASP A 224 59.30 12.12 -17.20
C ASP A 224 58.18 11.37 -16.48
N ILE A 225 57.73 10.27 -17.07
CA ILE A 225 56.77 9.35 -16.49
C ILE A 225 57.37 7.97 -16.21
N SER A 226 58.69 7.87 -16.03
CA SER A 226 59.42 6.61 -15.78
C SER A 226 58.87 5.82 -14.59
N LYS A 227 58.26 6.50 -13.62
CA LYS A 227 57.62 5.89 -12.45
C LYS A 227 56.19 5.37 -12.72
N SER A 228 55.69 5.52 -13.94
CA SER A 228 54.35 5.05 -14.30
C SER A 228 54.26 3.51 -14.25
N PRO A 229 53.12 2.96 -13.77
CA PRO A 229 52.85 1.50 -13.83
C PRO A 229 52.92 0.93 -15.25
N LEU A 230 52.82 1.77 -16.28
CA LEU A 230 52.92 1.40 -17.69
C LEU A 230 54.14 0.48 -17.97
N PHE A 231 55.29 0.83 -17.44
CA PHE A 231 56.53 0.10 -17.72
C PHE A 231 56.50 -1.33 -17.19
N GLY A 232 55.89 -1.55 -16.03
CA GLY A 232 55.67 -2.89 -15.48
C GLY A 232 54.73 -3.74 -16.33
N HIS A 233 53.71 -3.09 -16.93
CA HIS A 233 52.78 -3.77 -17.87
C HIS A 233 53.45 -4.08 -19.20
N VAL A 234 54.15 -3.13 -19.80
CA VAL A 234 54.84 -3.29 -21.09
C VAL A 234 55.94 -4.34 -21.00
N ALA A 235 56.65 -4.48 -19.86
CA ALA A 235 57.65 -5.52 -19.66
C ALA A 235 57.05 -6.94 -19.68
N ARG A 236 55.80 -7.10 -19.27
CA ARG A 236 55.10 -8.40 -19.26
C ARG A 236 54.49 -8.71 -20.61
N ARG A 237 53.86 -7.73 -21.25
CA ARG A 237 53.16 -7.88 -22.53
C ARG A 237 53.34 -6.61 -23.38
N PRO A 238 53.62 -6.71 -24.67
CA PRO A 238 53.83 -5.53 -25.53
C PRO A 238 52.53 -4.78 -25.82
N ILE A 239 51.36 -5.43 -25.63
CA ILE A 239 50.03 -4.88 -25.90
C ILE A 239 49.13 -5.21 -24.72
N GLY A 240 48.33 -4.26 -24.28
CA GLY A 240 47.38 -4.49 -23.21
C GLY A 240 46.66 -3.23 -22.76
N HIS A 241 45.96 -3.37 -21.66
CA HIS A 241 45.28 -2.28 -20.97
C HIS A 241 45.50 -2.38 -19.47
N TYR A 242 45.35 -1.27 -18.77
CA TYR A 242 45.46 -1.20 -17.31
C TYR A 242 44.71 0.01 -16.76
N PHE A 243 44.40 -0.04 -15.50
CA PHE A 243 43.83 1.09 -14.76
C PHE A 243 44.84 1.67 -13.81
N ALA A 244 45.07 2.96 -13.89
CA ALA A 244 45.97 3.68 -12.97
C ALA A 244 45.62 5.17 -12.91
N ARG A 245 46.21 5.85 -11.96
CA ARG A 245 46.20 7.32 -11.97
C ARG A 245 47.16 7.83 -13.05
N ASP A 246 46.71 8.79 -13.86
CA ASP A 246 47.61 9.51 -14.79
C ASP A 246 48.82 10.07 -14.06
N ALA A 247 50.02 9.78 -14.55
CA ALA A 247 51.30 10.08 -13.87
C ALA A 247 51.53 11.58 -13.64
N ILE A 248 50.88 12.45 -14.44
CA ILE A 248 51.11 13.91 -14.36
C ILE A 248 50.00 14.58 -13.56
N HIS A 249 48.73 14.22 -13.78
CA HIS A 249 47.59 14.92 -13.20
C HIS A 249 46.87 14.11 -12.09
N GLY A 250 47.26 12.86 -11.87
CA GLY A 250 46.69 12.01 -10.83
C GLY A 250 45.24 11.55 -11.07
N ILE A 251 44.71 11.74 -12.29
CA ILE A 251 43.32 11.37 -12.64
C ILE A 251 43.22 9.87 -12.84
N PRO A 252 42.21 9.19 -12.19
CA PRO A 252 41.94 7.78 -12.45
C PRO A 252 41.57 7.56 -13.93
N THR A 253 42.34 6.73 -14.62
CA THR A 253 42.31 6.61 -16.09
C THR A 253 42.45 5.15 -16.50
N TRP A 254 41.64 4.73 -17.44
CA TRP A 254 41.77 3.45 -18.13
C TRP A 254 42.64 3.62 -19.36
N PHE A 255 43.81 2.98 -19.37
CA PHE A 255 44.79 3.04 -20.44
C PHE A 255 44.75 1.79 -21.32
N ALA A 256 44.88 1.98 -22.62
CA ALA A 256 45.34 0.98 -23.54
C ALA A 256 46.74 1.36 -24.05
N TYR A 257 47.64 0.39 -24.21
CA TYR A 257 49.02 0.63 -24.64
C TYR A 257 49.45 -0.41 -25.68
N ARG A 258 50.41 0.03 -26.53
CA ARG A 258 51.08 -0.80 -27.52
C ARG A 258 52.54 -0.38 -27.62
N ARG A 259 53.45 -1.33 -27.45
CA ARG A 259 54.85 -1.14 -27.76
C ARG A 259 55.06 -1.38 -29.24
N LEU A 260 55.63 -0.41 -29.96
CA LEU A 260 55.96 -0.54 -31.37
C LEU A 260 57.00 -1.64 -31.59
N ALA A 261 56.82 -2.47 -32.62
CA ALA A 261 57.72 -3.59 -32.89
C ALA A 261 59.06 -3.12 -33.44
N ASP A 262 59.06 -2.17 -34.35
CA ASP A 262 60.22 -1.73 -35.13
C ASP A 262 60.96 -0.55 -34.46
N TYR A 263 60.33 0.12 -33.52
CA TYR A 263 60.88 1.36 -32.93
C TYR A 263 60.77 1.38 -31.39
N PRO A 264 61.73 2.01 -30.68
CA PRO A 264 61.69 2.11 -29.22
C PRO A 264 60.66 3.16 -28.77
N VAL A 265 59.40 2.90 -29.06
CA VAL A 265 58.28 3.82 -28.73
C VAL A 265 57.13 3.00 -28.16
N ILE A 266 56.45 3.57 -27.22
CA ILE A 266 55.23 3.04 -26.61
C ILE A 266 54.10 4.02 -26.92
N ALA A 267 53.04 3.57 -27.58
CA ALA A 267 51.83 4.33 -27.80
C ALA A 267 50.84 4.04 -26.67
N THR A 268 50.23 5.07 -26.07
CA THR A 268 49.22 4.92 -25.03
C THR A 268 48.04 5.83 -25.33
N VAL A 269 46.84 5.31 -25.07
CA VAL A 269 45.58 6.05 -25.09
C VAL A 269 44.85 5.80 -23.79
N GLY A 270 44.37 6.87 -23.15
CA GLY A 270 43.70 6.82 -21.86
C GLY A 270 42.39 7.61 -21.87
N ALA A 271 41.39 7.09 -21.21
CA ALA A 271 40.13 7.80 -20.94
C ALA A 271 39.89 7.84 -19.42
N SER A 272 39.50 8.99 -18.90
CA SER A 272 39.23 9.13 -17.46
C SER A 272 38.02 8.30 -17.04
N GLU A 273 38.10 7.69 -15.85
CA GLU A 273 36.97 6.94 -15.30
C GLU A 273 35.73 7.83 -15.12
N SER A 274 35.91 9.08 -14.74
CA SER A 274 34.82 10.04 -14.58
C SER A 274 34.07 10.29 -15.89
N ASP A 275 34.78 10.40 -17.01
CA ASP A 275 34.18 10.66 -18.33
C ASP A 275 33.53 9.40 -18.91
N ILE A 276 34.12 8.22 -18.67
CA ILE A 276 33.55 6.93 -19.04
C ILE A 276 32.22 6.70 -18.30
N LEU A 277 32.19 7.03 -17.00
CA LEU A 277 31.02 6.76 -16.15
C LEU A 277 30.04 7.94 -16.02
N ALA A 278 30.25 9.06 -16.74
CA ALA A 278 29.40 10.23 -16.64
C ALA A 278 27.93 9.90 -16.98
N GLU A 279 27.68 9.17 -18.05
CA GLU A 279 26.34 8.70 -18.44
C GLU A 279 25.78 7.68 -17.47
N HIS A 280 26.63 6.74 -17.01
CA HIS A 280 26.24 5.77 -15.99
C HIS A 280 25.79 6.46 -14.69
N HIS A 281 26.50 7.48 -14.22
CA HIS A 281 26.09 8.24 -13.03
C HIS A 281 24.78 8.97 -13.20
N ALA A 282 24.48 9.48 -14.41
CA ALA A 282 23.20 10.10 -14.70
C ALA A 282 22.06 9.06 -14.68
N THR A 283 22.28 7.89 -15.30
CA THR A 283 21.35 6.76 -15.29
C THR A 283 21.14 6.25 -13.86
N ALA A 284 22.21 6.02 -13.11
CA ALA A 284 22.13 5.55 -11.72
C ALA A 284 21.29 6.48 -10.83
N ARG A 285 21.48 7.81 -10.95
CA ARG A 285 20.65 8.77 -10.20
C ARG A 285 19.17 8.68 -10.56
N ARG A 286 18.85 8.41 -11.82
CA ARG A 286 17.45 8.22 -12.27
C ARG A 286 16.87 6.94 -11.73
N GLU A 287 17.60 5.82 -11.84
CA GLU A 287 17.16 4.51 -11.35
C GLU A 287 16.98 4.48 -9.83
N TYR A 288 17.89 5.08 -9.08
CA TYR A 288 17.75 5.20 -7.62
C TYR A 288 16.55 6.06 -7.20
N ARG A 289 16.28 7.18 -7.92
CA ARG A 289 15.08 7.98 -7.68
C ARG A 289 13.81 7.19 -7.95
N PHE A 290 13.77 6.47 -9.06
CA PHE A 290 12.64 5.62 -9.43
C PHE A 290 12.43 4.50 -8.40
N GLY A 291 13.48 3.79 -8.02
CA GLY A 291 13.43 2.77 -6.97
C GLY A 291 12.97 3.31 -5.62
N SER A 292 13.40 4.52 -5.25
CA SER A 292 12.96 5.19 -4.02
C SER A 292 11.47 5.54 -4.06
N ILE A 293 10.95 6.05 -5.19
CA ILE A 293 9.53 6.34 -5.36
C ILE A 293 8.70 5.06 -5.22
N ILE A 294 9.11 3.98 -5.90
CA ILE A 294 8.44 2.69 -5.78
C ILE A 294 8.45 2.19 -4.33
N THR A 295 9.59 2.34 -3.64
CA THR A 295 9.71 1.94 -2.23
C THR A 295 8.68 2.67 -1.36
N VAL A 296 8.55 4.00 -1.52
CA VAL A 296 7.55 4.79 -0.79
C VAL A 296 6.13 4.32 -1.11
N LEU A 297 5.82 4.09 -2.39
CA LEU A 297 4.49 3.61 -2.80
C LEU A 297 4.16 2.23 -2.21
N VAL A 298 5.10 1.28 -2.24
CA VAL A 298 4.92 -0.06 -1.65
C VAL A 298 4.71 0.03 -0.15
N LEU A 299 5.47 0.87 0.56
CA LEU A 299 5.32 1.07 2.00
C LEU A 299 3.99 1.75 2.34
N LEU A 300 3.56 2.76 1.57
CA LEU A 300 2.26 3.40 1.75
C LEU A 300 1.11 2.42 1.52
N PHE A 301 1.18 1.64 0.43
CA PHE A 301 0.19 0.61 0.14
C PHE A 301 0.13 -0.46 1.24
N GLY A 302 1.28 -0.99 1.65
CA GLY A 302 1.38 -1.96 2.73
C GLY A 302 0.82 -1.43 4.05
N SER A 303 1.15 -0.18 4.40
CA SER A 303 0.62 0.50 5.58
C SER A 303 -0.90 0.68 5.51
N LEU A 304 -1.43 1.09 4.34
CA LEU A 304 -2.87 1.24 4.13
C LEU A 304 -3.59 -0.10 4.35
N VAL A 305 -3.09 -1.18 3.75
CA VAL A 305 -3.66 -2.52 3.92
C VAL A 305 -3.66 -2.94 5.39
N VAL A 306 -2.55 -2.74 6.10
CA VAL A 306 -2.45 -3.04 7.54
C VAL A 306 -3.44 -2.22 8.36
N ILE A 307 -3.56 -0.91 8.08
CA ILE A 307 -4.53 -0.02 8.76
C ILE A 307 -5.96 -0.51 8.54
N VAL A 308 -6.33 -0.85 7.30
CA VAL A 308 -7.66 -1.38 6.96
C VAL A 308 -7.94 -2.69 7.70
N LEU A 309 -6.97 -3.61 7.73
CA LEU A 309 -7.12 -4.88 8.47
C LEU A 309 -7.30 -4.66 9.97
N LEU A 310 -6.56 -3.72 10.57
CA LEU A 310 -6.69 -3.36 11.98
C LEU A 310 -8.02 -2.65 12.28
N GLN A 311 -8.48 -1.75 11.42
CA GLN A 311 -9.77 -1.09 11.56
C GLN A 311 -10.92 -2.10 11.46
N ARG A 312 -10.87 -2.99 10.48
CA ARG A 312 -11.86 -4.07 10.34
C ARG A 312 -11.91 -4.96 11.58
N ARG A 313 -10.75 -5.30 12.13
CA ARG A 313 -10.67 -6.07 13.38
C ARG A 313 -11.35 -5.33 14.54
N ARG A 314 -11.03 -4.04 14.75
CA ARG A 314 -11.64 -3.22 15.80
C ARG A 314 -13.16 -3.07 15.63
N SER A 315 -13.63 -2.91 14.40
CA SER A 315 -15.06 -2.83 14.09
C SER A 315 -15.79 -4.12 14.46
N LEU A 316 -15.25 -5.29 14.09
CA LEU A 316 -15.81 -6.59 14.46
C LEU A 316 -15.83 -6.82 15.98
N GLU A 317 -14.80 -6.38 16.69
CA GLU A 317 -14.77 -6.44 18.16
C GLU A 317 -15.88 -5.58 18.80
N ARG A 318 -16.12 -4.36 18.26
CA ARG A 318 -17.20 -3.48 18.74
C ARG A 318 -18.58 -4.07 18.47
N ILE A 319 -18.82 -4.60 17.27
CA ILE A 319 -20.11 -5.23 16.92
C ILE A 319 -20.40 -6.39 17.89
N ARG A 320 -19.44 -7.29 18.11
CA ARG A 320 -19.60 -8.41 19.02
C ARG A 320 -19.82 -8.00 20.48
N ALA A 321 -19.15 -6.93 20.92
CA ALA A 321 -19.38 -6.39 22.25
C ALA A 321 -20.79 -5.82 22.41
N SER A 322 -21.31 -5.16 21.35
CA SER A 322 -22.69 -4.65 21.31
C SER A 322 -23.71 -5.80 21.33
N GLU A 323 -23.52 -6.83 20.51
CA GLU A 323 -24.39 -8.02 20.50
C GLU A 323 -24.48 -8.69 21.88
N ARG A 324 -23.36 -8.86 22.57
CA ARG A 324 -23.36 -9.44 23.93
C ARG A 324 -24.16 -8.59 24.92
N ARG A 325 -24.03 -7.25 24.87
CA ARG A 325 -24.79 -6.35 25.74
C ARG A 325 -26.30 -6.46 25.48
N LEU A 326 -26.70 -6.53 24.20
CA LEU A 326 -28.11 -6.70 23.85
C LEU A 326 -28.69 -8.02 24.37
N VAL A 327 -27.95 -9.11 24.27
CA VAL A 327 -28.39 -10.41 24.82
C VAL A 327 -28.51 -10.35 26.36
N GLU A 328 -27.53 -9.74 27.04
CA GLU A 328 -27.60 -9.57 28.51
C GLU A 328 -28.76 -8.68 28.96
N GLU A 329 -29.09 -7.61 28.20
CA GLU A 329 -30.25 -6.74 28.48
C GLU A 329 -31.56 -7.50 28.26
N GLU A 330 -31.68 -8.28 27.18
CA GLU A 330 -32.87 -9.10 26.91
C GLU A 330 -33.09 -10.14 28.01
N GLU A 331 -32.05 -10.83 28.46
CA GLU A 331 -32.13 -11.80 29.56
C GLU A 331 -32.62 -11.12 30.86
N ARG A 332 -32.11 -9.91 31.20
CA ARG A 332 -32.54 -9.15 32.35
C ARG A 332 -34.00 -8.74 32.24
N TYR A 333 -34.43 -8.30 31.07
CA TYR A 333 -35.83 -7.92 30.82
C TYR A 333 -36.77 -9.11 31.00
N GLN A 334 -36.42 -10.27 30.48
CA GLN A 334 -37.17 -11.52 30.63
C GLN A 334 -37.29 -11.95 32.11
N GLN A 335 -36.22 -11.81 32.88
CA GLN A 335 -36.24 -12.09 34.33
C GLN A 335 -37.15 -11.12 35.09
N GLN A 336 -37.16 -9.83 34.72
CA GLN A 336 -38.06 -8.84 35.37
C GLN A 336 -39.51 -9.14 35.04
N LEU A 337 -39.85 -9.44 33.79
CA LEU A 337 -41.21 -9.85 33.40
C LEU A 337 -41.70 -11.07 34.17
N THR A 338 -40.83 -12.08 34.29
CA THR A 338 -41.16 -13.29 35.05
C THR A 338 -41.47 -13.00 36.51
N LYS A 339 -40.66 -12.14 37.16
CA LYS A 339 -40.91 -11.71 38.56
C LYS A 339 -42.24 -10.94 38.70
N GLN A 340 -42.56 -10.04 37.75
CA GLN A 340 -43.81 -9.30 37.75
C GLN A 340 -45.04 -10.22 37.60
N ILE A 341 -44.96 -11.21 36.73
CA ILE A 341 -46.05 -12.19 36.51
C ILE A 341 -46.30 -12.99 37.80
N ILE A 342 -45.20 -13.50 38.40
CA ILE A 342 -45.30 -14.26 39.66
C ILE A 342 -45.90 -13.41 40.76
N GLY A 343 -45.43 -12.17 40.94
CA GLY A 343 -45.97 -11.26 41.95
C GLY A 343 -47.43 -10.93 41.74
N ALA A 344 -47.87 -10.73 40.50
CA ALA A 344 -49.30 -10.51 40.18
C ALA A 344 -50.16 -11.73 40.49
N GLN A 345 -49.67 -12.96 40.19
CA GLN A 345 -50.38 -14.19 40.51
C GLN A 345 -50.50 -14.41 42.03
N GLU A 346 -49.47 -14.10 42.80
CA GLU A 346 -49.51 -14.20 44.29
C GLU A 346 -50.50 -13.23 44.88
N GLN A 347 -50.51 -11.94 44.41
CA GLN A 347 -51.48 -10.96 44.85
C GLN A 347 -52.94 -11.36 44.52
N GLU A 348 -53.20 -11.89 43.31
CA GLU A 348 -54.52 -12.39 42.94
C GLU A 348 -54.94 -13.55 43.85
N ARG A 349 -54.02 -14.50 44.14
CA ARG A 349 -54.28 -15.64 45.02
C ARG A 349 -54.58 -15.23 46.49
N GLU A 350 -53.82 -14.24 47.01
CA GLU A 350 -54.10 -13.68 48.34
C GLU A 350 -55.44 -12.95 48.44
N ALA A 351 -55.80 -12.17 47.38
CA ALA A 351 -57.07 -11.46 47.32
C ALA A 351 -58.25 -12.46 47.34
N ILE A 352 -58.17 -13.53 46.55
CA ILE A 352 -59.15 -14.59 46.52
C ILE A 352 -59.23 -15.30 47.88
N GLY A 353 -58.08 -15.59 48.50
CA GLY A 353 -58.03 -16.20 49.82
C GLY A 353 -58.71 -15.39 50.90
N ARG A 354 -58.52 -14.07 50.90
CA ARG A 354 -59.16 -13.16 51.85
C ARG A 354 -60.67 -13.06 51.63
N GLU A 355 -61.12 -12.93 50.39
CA GLU A 355 -62.55 -12.83 50.06
C GLU A 355 -63.31 -14.10 50.46
N LEU A 356 -62.71 -15.28 50.22
CA LEU A 356 -63.25 -16.57 50.66
C LEU A 356 -63.31 -16.67 52.18
N HIS A 357 -62.22 -16.27 52.88
CA HIS A 357 -62.14 -16.36 54.31
C HIS A 357 -63.17 -15.46 55.02
N ASP A 358 -63.29 -14.22 54.55
CA ASP A 358 -64.16 -13.21 55.21
C ASP A 358 -65.64 -13.52 54.98
N ASN A 359 -66.03 -13.78 53.74
CA ASN A 359 -67.48 -14.01 53.47
C ASN A 359 -67.97 -15.34 54.00
N VAL A 360 -67.24 -16.44 53.70
CA VAL A 360 -67.68 -17.77 54.11
C VAL A 360 -67.70 -17.95 55.65
N ASN A 361 -66.63 -17.49 56.30
CA ASN A 361 -66.53 -17.63 57.78
C ASN A 361 -67.58 -16.77 58.48
N GLN A 362 -67.88 -15.58 57.96
CA GLN A 362 -68.89 -14.73 58.53
C GLN A 362 -70.32 -15.36 58.51
N VAL A 363 -70.65 -15.93 57.34
CA VAL A 363 -71.94 -16.65 57.19
C VAL A 363 -72.00 -17.89 58.04
N LEU A 364 -70.94 -18.70 58.09
CA LEU A 364 -70.88 -19.90 58.90
C LEU A 364 -70.95 -19.58 60.40
N THR A 365 -70.34 -18.48 60.86
CA THR A 365 -70.41 -18.00 62.20
C THR A 365 -71.86 -17.61 62.58
N SER A 366 -72.56 -16.92 61.68
CA SER A 366 -74.00 -16.56 61.86
C SER A 366 -74.87 -17.80 61.91
N VAL A 367 -74.61 -18.78 61.03
CA VAL A 367 -75.32 -20.09 61.04
C VAL A 367 -75.12 -20.79 62.41
N LYS A 368 -73.88 -20.86 62.92
CA LYS A 368 -73.58 -21.46 64.20
C LYS A 368 -74.31 -20.77 65.32
N LEU A 369 -74.33 -19.44 65.33
CA LEU A 369 -75.07 -18.67 66.33
C LEU A 369 -76.57 -19.00 66.31
N TYR A 370 -77.23 -19.04 65.14
CA TYR A 370 -78.63 -19.41 65.06
C TYR A 370 -78.90 -20.86 65.53
N LEU A 371 -77.97 -21.79 65.27
CA LEU A 371 -78.07 -23.16 65.77
C LEU A 371 -77.90 -23.22 67.32
N ASP A 372 -76.87 -22.53 67.82
CA ASP A 372 -76.61 -22.48 69.25
C ASP A 372 -77.85 -21.87 70.02
N MET A 373 -78.44 -20.79 69.49
CA MET A 373 -79.65 -20.17 70.03
C MET A 373 -80.87 -21.11 69.96
N ALA A 374 -81.03 -21.89 68.84
CA ALA A 374 -82.12 -22.85 68.69
C ALA A 374 -82.02 -24.02 69.66
N VAL A 375 -80.79 -24.38 70.09
CA VAL A 375 -80.54 -25.41 71.12
C VAL A 375 -80.78 -24.87 72.51
N ALA A 376 -80.34 -23.62 72.77
CA ALA A 376 -80.49 -23.02 74.09
C ALA A 376 -81.94 -22.59 74.45
N GLU A 377 -82.75 -22.24 73.46
CA GLU A 377 -84.14 -21.83 73.62
C GLU A 377 -85.09 -22.63 72.67
N PRO A 378 -85.44 -23.88 72.99
CA PRO A 378 -86.24 -24.77 72.15
C PRO A 378 -87.60 -24.17 71.68
N PRO A 379 -88.29 -23.28 72.40
CA PRO A 379 -89.52 -22.64 71.89
C PRO A 379 -89.27 -21.74 70.63
N GLN A 380 -88.05 -21.23 70.46
CA GLN A 380 -87.72 -20.36 69.34
C GLN A 380 -87.13 -21.16 68.13
N ALA A 381 -86.79 -22.43 68.33
CA ALA A 381 -86.20 -23.28 67.31
C ALA A 381 -86.95 -23.32 65.92
N PRO A 382 -88.33 -23.32 65.87
CA PRO A 382 -89.07 -23.29 64.63
C PRO A 382 -88.85 -22.03 63.76
N THR A 383 -88.38 -20.93 64.38
CA THR A 383 -88.10 -19.63 63.70
C THR A 383 -86.59 -19.51 63.35
N LEU A 384 -85.72 -20.06 64.18
CA LEU A 384 -84.26 -19.96 64.06
C LEU A 384 -83.68 -20.97 63.05
N LEU A 385 -84.19 -22.19 63.04
CA LEU A 385 -83.71 -23.27 62.09
C LEU A 385 -83.90 -22.89 60.60
N PRO A 386 -85.08 -22.35 60.17
CA PRO A 386 -85.23 -21.90 58.81
C PRO A 386 -84.30 -20.77 58.38
N ARG A 387 -83.91 -19.91 59.33
CA ARG A 387 -82.95 -18.84 59.12
C ARG A 387 -81.55 -19.40 58.95
N ALA A 388 -81.12 -20.33 59.79
CA ALA A 388 -79.84 -20.99 59.63
C ALA A 388 -79.73 -21.72 58.30
N ILE A 389 -80.79 -22.46 57.89
CA ILE A 389 -80.86 -23.16 56.60
C ILE A 389 -80.70 -22.18 55.40
N ARG A 390 -81.40 -21.03 55.50
CA ARG A 390 -81.31 -19.98 54.45
C ARG A 390 -79.89 -19.44 54.31
N HIS A 391 -79.24 -19.10 55.45
CA HIS A 391 -77.85 -18.66 55.41
C HIS A 391 -76.88 -19.69 54.84
N VAL A 392 -77.04 -20.99 55.13
CA VAL A 392 -76.25 -22.06 54.49
C VAL A 392 -76.52 -22.11 53.00
N GLN A 393 -77.78 -21.97 52.57
CA GLN A 393 -78.11 -21.95 51.13
C GLN A 393 -77.49 -20.74 50.43
N ASP A 394 -77.52 -19.55 51.06
CA ASP A 394 -76.89 -18.34 50.56
C ASP A 394 -75.37 -18.54 50.41
N CYS A 395 -74.70 -19.11 51.46
CA CYS A 395 -73.26 -19.42 51.41
C CYS A 395 -72.92 -20.41 50.31
N ILE A 396 -73.66 -21.50 50.14
CA ILE A 396 -73.44 -22.44 49.06
C ILE A 396 -73.58 -21.77 47.70
N SER A 397 -74.56 -20.86 47.56
CA SER A 397 -74.74 -20.09 46.31
C SER A 397 -73.60 -19.14 46.05
N GLU A 398 -73.07 -18.50 47.09
CA GLU A 398 -71.95 -17.58 46.99
C GLU A 398 -70.62 -18.27 46.64
N ILE A 399 -70.31 -19.42 47.30
CA ILE A 399 -69.17 -20.29 46.96
C ILE A 399 -69.30 -20.78 45.52
N ARG A 400 -70.51 -21.18 45.07
CA ARG A 400 -70.75 -21.62 43.71
C ARG A 400 -70.52 -20.48 42.70
N ASN A 401 -70.95 -19.24 43.03
CA ASN A 401 -70.71 -18.09 42.16
C ASN A 401 -69.25 -17.73 42.09
N LEU A 402 -68.49 -17.73 43.21
CA LEU A 402 -67.05 -17.54 43.28
C LEU A 402 -66.30 -18.63 42.47
N SER A 403 -66.67 -19.91 42.67
CA SER A 403 -66.09 -21.00 41.90
C SER A 403 -66.32 -20.88 40.41
N ARG A 404 -67.51 -20.40 39.98
CA ARG A 404 -67.83 -20.13 38.56
C ARG A 404 -67.12 -18.89 38.04
N ALA A 405 -66.89 -17.88 38.87
CA ALA A 405 -66.13 -16.70 38.52
C ALA A 405 -64.66 -17.01 38.30
N LEU A 406 -64.10 -17.95 39.08
CA LEU A 406 -62.71 -18.42 38.99
C LEU A 406 -62.50 -19.51 37.91
N SER A 407 -63.53 -20.32 37.63
CA SER A 407 -63.48 -21.31 36.58
C SER A 407 -63.66 -20.65 35.23
N ALA A 408 -62.61 -20.56 34.41
CA ALA A 408 -62.76 -20.20 33.02
C ALA A 408 -63.69 -21.24 32.34
N PRO A 409 -64.73 -20.81 31.65
CA PRO A 409 -65.55 -21.77 30.89
C PRO A 409 -64.65 -22.52 29.93
N THR A 410 -64.86 -23.81 29.79
CA THR A 410 -64.21 -24.65 28.79
C THR A 410 -64.60 -24.22 27.36
N LEU A 411 -64.11 -23.05 26.93
CA LEU A 411 -64.33 -22.46 25.61
C LEU A 411 -63.58 -23.21 24.49
N GLY A 412 -62.91 -24.35 24.82
CA GLY A 412 -62.14 -25.13 23.84
C GLY A 412 -62.99 -25.84 22.81
N THR A 413 -64.25 -26.20 23.13
CA THR A 413 -65.12 -27.02 22.27
C THR A 413 -66.41 -26.35 21.83
N ARG A 414 -66.84 -25.26 22.48
CA ARG A 414 -68.04 -24.51 22.15
C ARG A 414 -67.76 -23.26 21.33
N SER A 415 -68.71 -22.85 20.47
CA SER A 415 -68.60 -21.59 19.76
C SER A 415 -68.77 -20.41 20.71
N LEU A 416 -68.23 -19.22 20.34
CA LEU A 416 -68.45 -18.00 21.08
C LEU A 416 -69.95 -17.65 21.17
N VAL A 417 -70.69 -17.87 20.09
CA VAL A 417 -72.15 -17.63 19.98
C VAL A 417 -72.92 -18.49 20.99
N ASP A 418 -72.57 -19.80 21.10
CA ASP A 418 -73.25 -20.69 22.06
C ASP A 418 -72.94 -20.26 23.54
N SER A 419 -71.70 -19.80 23.78
CA SER A 419 -71.31 -19.31 25.10
C SER A 419 -71.99 -17.99 25.49
N ILE A 420 -72.23 -17.11 24.51
CA ILE A 420 -73.01 -15.88 24.67
C ILE A 420 -74.48 -16.20 24.95
N ASN A 421 -75.10 -17.11 24.18
CA ASN A 421 -76.47 -17.54 24.42
C ASN A 421 -76.62 -18.12 25.82
N ALA A 422 -75.74 -19.00 26.26
CA ALA A 422 -75.81 -19.57 27.62
C ALA A 422 -75.70 -18.47 28.72
N LEU A 423 -74.86 -17.43 28.50
CA LEU A 423 -74.75 -16.31 29.40
C LEU A 423 -76.05 -15.46 29.44
N ILE A 424 -76.69 -15.25 28.25
CA ILE A 424 -77.94 -14.52 28.11
C ILE A 424 -79.09 -15.24 28.82
N ASP A 425 -79.22 -16.55 28.61
CA ASP A 425 -80.20 -17.38 29.27
C ASP A 425 -80.13 -17.29 30.79
N MET A 426 -78.90 -17.33 31.31
CA MET A 426 -78.60 -17.19 32.76
C MET A 426 -78.99 -15.80 33.29
N VAL A 427 -78.66 -14.73 32.59
CA VAL A 427 -79.02 -13.36 33.00
C VAL A 427 -80.53 -13.16 32.91
N THR A 428 -81.14 -13.55 31.86
CA THR A 428 -82.59 -13.41 31.68
C THR A 428 -83.38 -14.20 32.72
N SER A 429 -82.92 -15.43 33.04
CA SER A 429 -83.56 -16.26 34.07
C SER A 429 -83.40 -15.74 35.50
N SER A 430 -82.28 -15.07 35.78
CA SER A 430 -82.01 -14.56 37.12
C SER A 430 -82.52 -13.16 37.40
N SER A 431 -82.52 -12.28 36.41
CA SER A 431 -82.85 -10.87 36.57
C SER A 431 -84.25 -10.50 35.93
N GLY A 432 -84.85 -11.37 35.11
CA GLY A 432 -86.05 -11.05 34.37
C GLY A 432 -85.82 -10.01 33.25
N LEU A 433 -84.63 -9.63 32.96
CA LEU A 433 -84.24 -8.62 31.97
C LEU A 433 -84.21 -9.23 30.58
N PRO A 434 -85.09 -8.76 29.63
CA PRO A 434 -85.01 -9.24 28.26
C PRO A 434 -83.74 -8.78 27.56
N VAL A 435 -83.04 -9.80 26.96
CA VAL A 435 -81.78 -9.55 26.23
C VAL A 435 -82.01 -10.03 24.78
N ARG A 436 -81.83 -9.11 23.83
CA ARG A 436 -81.89 -9.45 22.39
C ARG A 436 -80.44 -9.58 21.89
N PHE A 437 -80.11 -10.75 21.27
CA PHE A 437 -78.81 -11.03 20.69
C PHE A 437 -78.95 -11.22 19.17
N THR A 438 -78.06 -10.47 18.46
CA THR A 438 -77.95 -10.63 17.00
C THR A 438 -76.47 -10.87 16.65
N HIS A 439 -76.21 -11.68 15.68
CA HIS A 439 -74.87 -11.91 15.15
C HIS A 439 -74.90 -11.86 13.61
N GLN A 440 -74.03 -11.02 13.05
CA GLN A 440 -73.93 -10.82 11.60
C GLN A 440 -72.57 -11.18 11.08
N HIS A 441 -72.53 -11.96 9.97
CA HIS A 441 -71.29 -12.32 9.24
C HIS A 441 -70.19 -12.99 10.06
N TYR A 442 -70.51 -13.61 11.22
CA TYR A 442 -69.58 -14.33 12.06
C TYR A 442 -69.22 -15.68 11.40
N ARG A 443 -68.12 -15.68 10.56
CA ARG A 443 -67.69 -16.84 9.77
C ARG A 443 -66.33 -17.39 10.23
N THR A 444 -65.47 -16.58 10.78
CA THR A 444 -64.11 -16.98 11.15
C THR A 444 -64.05 -17.39 12.60
N LEU A 445 -63.47 -18.57 12.87
CA LEU A 445 -63.23 -19.05 14.22
C LEU A 445 -62.16 -18.17 14.90
N LEU A 446 -62.54 -17.43 15.96
CA LEU A 446 -61.61 -16.63 16.76
C LEU A 446 -60.66 -17.52 17.57
N PRO A 447 -59.40 -17.07 17.80
CA PRO A 447 -58.50 -17.70 18.76
C PRO A 447 -59.10 -17.83 20.14
N LYS A 448 -58.66 -18.83 20.90
CA LYS A 448 -59.18 -19.13 22.23
C LYS A 448 -59.10 -17.90 23.17
N GLU A 449 -58.02 -17.16 23.08
CA GLU A 449 -57.78 -15.96 23.88
C GLU A 449 -58.79 -14.84 23.56
N GLN A 450 -59.10 -14.63 22.30
CA GLN A 450 -60.07 -13.64 21.87
C GLN A 450 -61.54 -14.06 22.24
N LYS A 451 -61.87 -15.35 22.08
CA LYS A 451 -63.17 -15.88 22.57
C LYS A 451 -63.36 -15.63 24.06
N LEU A 452 -62.33 -15.96 24.83
CA LEU A 452 -62.35 -15.74 26.28
C LEU A 452 -62.48 -14.25 26.65
N ALA A 453 -61.77 -13.38 25.95
CA ALA A 453 -61.86 -11.94 26.17
C ALA A 453 -63.25 -11.41 25.88
N PHE A 454 -63.86 -11.72 24.73
CA PHE A 454 -65.23 -11.30 24.43
C PHE A 454 -66.23 -11.84 25.43
N TYR A 455 -66.09 -13.10 25.83
CA TYR A 455 -67.00 -13.69 26.86
C TYR A 455 -66.87 -12.94 28.19
N ARG A 456 -65.68 -12.68 28.67
CA ARG A 456 -65.42 -11.95 29.95
C ARG A 456 -65.87 -10.49 29.86
N ILE A 457 -65.63 -9.83 28.72
CA ILE A 457 -66.12 -8.46 28.48
C ILE A 457 -67.64 -8.40 28.51
N LEU A 458 -68.32 -9.35 27.86
CA LEU A 458 -69.77 -9.42 27.86
C LEU A 458 -70.32 -9.73 29.25
N GLN A 459 -69.70 -10.66 29.98
CA GLN A 459 -70.07 -10.98 31.36
C GLN A 459 -70.00 -9.76 32.26
N GLU A 460 -68.94 -9.00 32.19
CA GLU A 460 -68.76 -7.76 32.98
C GLU A 460 -69.77 -6.67 32.55
N ALA A 461 -69.99 -6.54 31.22
CA ALA A 461 -70.96 -5.58 30.69
C ALA A 461 -72.39 -5.89 31.18
N LEU A 462 -72.83 -7.15 31.10
CA LEU A 462 -74.15 -7.59 31.57
C LEU A 462 -74.29 -7.45 33.11
N ASN A 463 -73.23 -7.75 33.86
CA ASN A 463 -73.24 -7.55 35.29
C ASN A 463 -73.42 -6.06 35.65
N ASN A 464 -72.74 -5.16 34.92
CA ASN A 464 -72.92 -3.72 35.08
C ASN A 464 -74.35 -3.27 34.78
N VAL A 465 -74.96 -3.80 33.72
CA VAL A 465 -76.35 -3.51 33.38
C VAL A 465 -77.30 -3.96 34.47
N VAL A 466 -77.20 -5.20 34.92
CA VAL A 466 -78.10 -5.75 35.97
C VAL A 466 -77.95 -5.01 37.31
N ARG A 467 -76.73 -4.64 37.66
CA ARG A 467 -76.48 -3.99 38.98
C ARG A 467 -76.74 -2.49 39.00
N HIS A 468 -76.54 -1.80 37.87
CA HIS A 468 -76.40 -0.35 37.93
C HIS A 468 -77.30 0.42 36.96
N SER A 469 -77.81 -0.22 35.86
CA SER A 469 -78.43 0.54 34.79
C SER A 469 -79.92 0.78 35.01
N GLY A 470 -80.65 -0.10 35.74
CA GLY A 470 -82.08 -0.08 35.81
C GLY A 470 -82.79 -0.26 34.42
N ALA A 471 -82.12 -0.85 33.48
CA ALA A 471 -82.58 -1.05 32.11
C ALA A 471 -83.72 -2.02 32.07
N THR A 472 -84.63 -1.80 31.13
CA THR A 472 -85.77 -2.69 30.84
C THR A 472 -85.53 -3.59 29.60
N GLU A 473 -84.53 -3.32 28.80
CA GLU A 473 -84.13 -4.13 27.63
C GLU A 473 -82.58 -3.93 27.42
N VAL A 474 -81.92 -5.02 26.95
CA VAL A 474 -80.53 -5.01 26.50
C VAL A 474 -80.42 -5.58 25.11
N GLN A 475 -79.67 -4.94 24.25
CA GLN A 475 -79.34 -5.41 22.92
C GLN A 475 -77.82 -5.71 22.87
N ILE A 476 -77.51 -6.91 22.30
CA ILE A 476 -76.11 -7.37 22.08
C ILE A 476 -75.96 -7.65 20.60
N ASP A 477 -75.02 -7.05 19.97
CA ASP A 477 -74.65 -7.27 18.59
C ASP A 477 -73.20 -7.76 18.44
N LEU A 478 -73.00 -8.89 17.79
CA LEU A 478 -71.71 -9.43 17.45
C LEU A 478 -71.55 -9.39 15.93
N ALA A 479 -70.66 -8.55 15.41
CA ALA A 479 -70.42 -8.40 14.00
C ALA A 479 -68.97 -8.68 13.66
N GLN A 480 -68.71 -9.33 12.52
CA GLN A 480 -67.36 -9.59 12.05
C GLN A 480 -67.18 -8.95 10.65
N SER A 481 -66.13 -8.14 10.51
CA SER A 481 -65.65 -7.58 9.25
C SER A 481 -64.38 -8.30 8.80
N GLU A 482 -63.79 -7.91 7.69
CA GLU A 482 -62.53 -8.49 7.19
C GLU A 482 -61.35 -8.25 8.14
N GLN A 483 -61.39 -7.22 8.96
CA GLN A 483 -60.25 -6.82 9.80
C GLN A 483 -60.51 -6.93 11.31
N HIS A 484 -61.77 -6.94 11.76
CA HIS A 484 -62.11 -6.86 13.15
C HIS A 484 -63.38 -7.65 13.48
N THR A 485 -63.42 -8.18 14.71
CA THR A 485 -64.66 -8.60 15.33
C THR A 485 -65.11 -7.53 16.32
N THR A 486 -66.36 -7.14 16.27
CA THR A 486 -66.95 -6.08 17.09
C THR A 486 -68.08 -6.67 17.93
N LEU A 487 -67.99 -6.44 19.25
CA LEU A 487 -69.06 -6.71 20.23
C LEU A 487 -69.65 -5.38 20.65
N THR A 488 -70.95 -5.20 20.49
CA THR A 488 -71.67 -4.03 20.98
C THR A 488 -72.72 -4.48 21.98
N VAL A 489 -72.76 -3.84 23.16
CA VAL A 489 -73.76 -4.05 24.20
C VAL A 489 -74.44 -2.70 24.46
N ARG A 490 -75.77 -2.65 24.27
CA ARG A 490 -76.58 -1.46 24.44
C ARG A 490 -77.70 -1.74 25.46
N ASP A 491 -77.81 -0.88 26.48
CA ASP A 491 -78.89 -0.87 27.44
C ASP A 491 -79.72 0.44 27.32
N ASN A 492 -80.95 0.40 27.71
CA ASN A 492 -81.88 1.56 27.76
C ASN A 492 -82.06 2.12 29.16
N GLY A 493 -81.06 1.92 30.05
CA GLY A 493 -81.13 2.31 31.44
C GLY A 493 -80.83 3.79 31.71
N THR A 494 -80.47 4.11 32.97
CA THR A 494 -80.23 5.48 33.43
C THR A 494 -78.99 6.13 32.88
N GLY A 495 -78.06 5.36 32.29
CA GLY A 495 -76.76 5.88 31.90
C GLY A 495 -76.00 6.53 33.05
N PHE A 496 -74.86 7.12 32.72
CA PHE A 496 -74.02 7.85 33.69
C PHE A 496 -73.24 8.99 33.03
N ASP A 497 -72.73 9.91 33.81
CA ASP A 497 -71.79 10.94 33.33
C ASP A 497 -70.35 10.39 33.31
N PRO A 498 -69.75 10.20 32.14
CA PRO A 498 -68.37 9.69 32.06
C PRO A 498 -67.30 10.65 32.62
N ARG A 499 -67.70 11.92 32.91
CA ARG A 499 -66.79 12.95 33.47
C ARG A 499 -66.90 13.09 35.00
N ALA A 500 -67.92 12.53 35.63
CA ALA A 500 -68.19 12.66 37.07
C ALA A 500 -67.30 11.75 37.97
N GLY A 501 -66.05 11.50 37.60
CA GLY A 501 -65.03 10.90 38.40
C GLY A 501 -65.30 9.47 38.87
N GLY A 502 -64.71 8.51 38.19
CA GLY A 502 -64.70 7.11 38.60
C GLY A 502 -65.12 6.15 37.50
N SER A 503 -64.24 5.90 36.59
CA SER A 503 -64.32 4.68 35.76
C SER A 503 -64.20 3.52 36.73
N GLY A 504 -65.33 2.92 37.14
CA GLY A 504 -65.35 1.77 38.04
C GLY A 504 -64.44 0.66 37.56
N VAL A 505 -63.96 -0.16 38.48
CA VAL A 505 -62.99 -1.25 38.21
C VAL A 505 -63.42 -2.10 36.99
N GLY A 506 -64.72 -2.32 36.78
CA GLY A 506 -65.27 -3.09 35.70
C GLY A 506 -64.99 -2.52 34.30
N LEU A 507 -65.16 -1.21 34.08
CA LEU A 507 -64.84 -0.57 32.77
C LEU A 507 -63.32 -0.51 32.51
N SER A 508 -62.53 -0.38 33.57
CA SER A 508 -61.07 -0.48 33.45
C SER A 508 -60.63 -1.86 33.02
N ASN A 509 -61.19 -2.91 33.58
CA ASN A 509 -60.95 -4.31 33.21
C ASN A 509 -61.36 -4.60 31.76
N ILE A 510 -62.50 -4.11 31.30
CA ILE A 510 -62.93 -4.22 29.90
C ILE A 510 -61.90 -3.60 28.95
N ARG A 511 -61.44 -2.36 29.24
CA ARG A 511 -60.44 -1.67 28.43
C ARG A 511 -59.11 -2.38 28.41
N SER A 512 -58.64 -2.86 29.59
CA SER A 512 -57.38 -3.58 29.69
C SER A 512 -57.39 -4.87 28.86
N ARG A 513 -58.48 -5.68 28.98
CA ARG A 513 -58.62 -6.95 28.23
C ARG A 513 -58.65 -6.73 26.72
N ALA A 514 -59.33 -5.68 26.24
CA ALA A 514 -59.35 -5.36 24.82
C ALA A 514 -57.95 -4.94 24.33
N ARG A 515 -57.22 -4.10 25.11
CA ARG A 515 -55.90 -3.56 24.76
C ARG A 515 -54.83 -4.64 24.65
N VAL A 516 -54.83 -5.62 25.58
CA VAL A 516 -53.85 -6.74 25.57
C VAL A 516 -53.92 -7.53 24.27
N LEU A 517 -55.09 -7.56 23.62
CA LEU A 517 -55.31 -8.24 22.34
C LEU A 517 -55.27 -7.28 21.13
N GLY A 518 -54.64 -6.12 21.28
CA GLY A 518 -54.52 -5.12 20.20
C GLY A 518 -55.84 -4.44 19.83
N GLY A 519 -56.88 -4.56 20.64
CA GLY A 519 -58.21 -4.02 20.37
C GLY A 519 -58.47 -2.64 20.98
N SER A 520 -59.66 -2.14 20.72
CA SER A 520 -60.13 -0.84 21.22
C SER A 520 -61.52 -0.96 21.86
N THR A 521 -61.79 -0.05 22.81
CA THR A 521 -63.07 0.03 23.54
C THR A 521 -63.62 1.44 23.47
N ARG A 522 -64.89 1.57 23.17
CA ARG A 522 -65.64 2.82 23.16
C ARG A 522 -66.88 2.68 24.05
N VAL A 523 -67.10 3.61 24.92
CA VAL A 523 -68.29 3.69 25.78
C VAL A 523 -69.01 5.01 25.49
N GLU A 524 -70.25 4.94 25.10
CA GLU A 524 -71.14 6.07 24.83
C GLU A 524 -72.30 6.01 25.83
N THR A 525 -72.39 7.02 26.70
CA THR A 525 -73.42 7.08 27.76
C THR A 525 -73.76 8.52 28.09
N LYS A 526 -75.00 8.76 28.44
CA LYS A 526 -75.49 10.03 28.98
C LYS A 526 -76.56 9.74 30.04
N PRO A 527 -76.65 10.55 31.13
CA PRO A 527 -77.74 10.42 32.08
C PRO A 527 -79.11 10.42 31.39
N GLY A 528 -79.91 9.40 31.68
CA GLY A 528 -81.26 9.21 31.12
C GLY A 528 -81.34 8.60 29.69
N ALA A 529 -80.17 8.25 29.07
CA ALA A 529 -80.12 7.77 27.67
C ALA A 529 -79.54 6.36 27.48
N GLY A 530 -79.32 5.63 28.60
CA GLY A 530 -78.68 4.31 28.59
C GLY A 530 -77.17 4.34 28.30
N THR A 531 -76.60 3.17 28.09
CA THR A 531 -75.15 3.00 27.76
C THR A 531 -74.95 2.11 26.56
N THR A 532 -74.01 2.48 25.69
CA THR A 532 -73.53 1.65 24.60
C THR A 532 -72.02 1.39 24.79
N LEU A 533 -71.67 0.13 24.95
CA LEU A 533 -70.27 -0.34 25.01
C LEU A 533 -69.96 -1.01 23.66
N THR A 534 -68.95 -0.54 23.00
CA THR A 534 -68.42 -1.16 21.77
C THR A 534 -66.99 -1.59 21.98
N VAL A 535 -66.69 -2.85 21.68
CA VAL A 535 -65.31 -3.43 21.75
C VAL A 535 -65.00 -4.01 20.41
N LYS A 536 -63.81 -3.64 19.88
CA LYS A 536 -63.26 -4.14 18.63
C LYS A 536 -61.95 -4.89 18.88
N LEU A 537 -61.86 -6.11 18.38
CA LEU A 537 -60.59 -6.87 18.40
C LEU A 537 -60.19 -7.16 16.95
N PRO A 538 -58.90 -7.03 16.61
CA PRO A 538 -58.42 -7.35 15.28
C PRO A 538 -58.56 -8.85 15.00
N LEU A 539 -58.83 -9.25 13.77
CA LEU A 539 -58.70 -10.64 13.34
C LEU A 539 -57.20 -10.99 13.25
N PRO A 540 -56.80 -12.23 13.56
CA PRO A 540 -55.41 -12.65 13.51
C PRO A 540 -54.81 -12.60 12.11
#